data_ba413120ca1958924b5907f20a6ea32f
#
_entry.id   ba413120ca1958924b5907f20a6ea32f
#
_cell.length_a   1.000
_cell.length_b   1.000
_cell.length_c   1.000
_cell.angle_alpha   90.00
_cell.angle_beta   90.00
_cell.angle_gamma   90.00
#
_symmetry.space_group_name_H-M   'P 1'
#
loop_
_entity.id
_entity.type
_entity.pdbx_description
1 polymer ?
#
loop_
_entity_poly.entity_id
_entity_poly.type
_entity_poly.pdbx_seq_one_letter_code
_entity_poly.pdbx_strand_id
1 'polypeptide(L)'
;MDNQLIAQCEKVAQQWLNSDCYDAETKKAIKAMVENADKTELIDSFYKTLEFGTGGLRGIMGPGTNRMNIYTVGAATQGLSNYLNLCFKDRDEISVVVGHDCRNNSRLFAETAANIFSANGIKVYLFEDMRPTPEMSFAIRHLGCQSGIILTASHNPKEYNGYKAYWDDGAQVLAPHDTGIIAEVNKVKVEDIKFEGRPELIQTIGKDIDKIYLDKVHTLSIDPEAIKRQKDLKIVYTPLHGTGMMLIPDSLKLWGFENVHCVPEQMVKDGNFPTVKSPNPENGEALTMALDLAKSIDADIVMASDPDADRVGMACKNDKGEWVLVDGNQTCMIFLYYIIMNRKAQGKMQPNDFIVKTIVTTELIKAIADKNHIKMFDCYTGFKWIARLIRLNEGKLQYIGGGEESYGFLAEDFCRDKDAVSACSLLAEICAWAKDQGKTLYDVLMDIYLEYGLAVNKTINVVKPGKTGADEIKAMMENFRAHRPAEIAGSRVVCTKDYEALKEFDADGTEKVLDPVDFPEKSNVLQWYTEDGTKVSVRPSGTEPKIKFYIEVKGQMHCAKCYPGAVVDAQEKIEAVQRSLGL
;
A
#
# COMPACT_ATOMS: atom_id res chain seq x y z
N MET A 1 6.43 28.83 21.98
CA MET A 1 6.29 28.81 20.51
C MET A 1 7.25 29.84 19.93
N ASP A 2 7.82 29.54 18.76
CA ASP A 2 8.76 30.44 18.09
C ASP A 2 7.99 31.61 17.45
N ASN A 3 8.13 32.82 17.98
CA ASN A 3 7.44 34.03 17.50
C ASN A 3 7.79 34.35 16.03
N GLN A 4 8.96 33.96 15.57
CA GLN A 4 9.38 34.15 14.17
C GLN A 4 8.59 33.22 13.24
N LEU A 5 8.37 31.98 13.63
CA LEU A 5 7.57 31.01 12.87
C LEU A 5 6.10 31.47 12.79
N ILE A 6 5.53 31.94 13.91
CA ILE A 6 4.15 32.47 13.91
C ILE A 6 4.04 33.63 12.92
N ALA A 7 4.93 34.61 12.98
CA ALA A 7 4.90 35.76 12.07
C ALA A 7 5.05 35.36 10.60
N GLN A 8 5.86 34.33 10.30
CA GLN A 8 5.98 33.78 8.95
C GLN A 8 4.67 33.15 8.49
N CYS A 9 4.02 32.33 9.33
CA CYS A 9 2.73 31.70 9.01
C CYS A 9 1.62 32.75 8.83
N GLU A 10 1.55 33.77 9.69
CA GLU A 10 0.61 34.88 9.56
C GLU A 10 0.79 35.65 8.26
N LYS A 11 2.04 35.87 7.84
CA LYS A 11 2.35 36.51 6.55
C LYS A 11 1.79 35.71 5.37
N VAL A 12 1.98 34.39 5.35
CA VAL A 12 1.44 33.53 4.29
C VAL A 12 -0.09 33.48 4.33
N ALA A 13 -0.67 33.34 5.52
CA ALA A 13 -2.12 33.40 5.70
C ALA A 13 -2.72 34.72 5.21
N GLN A 14 -2.04 35.86 5.47
CA GLN A 14 -2.48 37.18 5.00
C GLN A 14 -2.42 37.29 3.46
N GLN A 15 -1.46 36.63 2.78
CA GLN A 15 -1.44 36.56 1.32
C GLN A 15 -2.70 35.87 0.78
N TRP A 16 -3.14 34.76 1.42
CA TRP A 16 -4.37 34.07 1.04
C TRP A 16 -5.61 34.94 1.27
N LEU A 17 -5.69 35.66 2.40
CA LEU A 17 -6.80 36.55 2.71
C LEU A 17 -6.95 37.71 1.71
N ASN A 18 -5.84 38.23 1.21
CA ASN A 18 -5.79 39.36 0.29
C ASN A 18 -5.94 39.00 -1.19
N SER A 19 -5.79 37.75 -1.56
CA SER A 19 -5.90 37.28 -2.95
C SER A 19 -7.35 36.97 -3.32
N ASP A 20 -7.78 37.37 -4.52
CA ASP A 20 -9.12 37.05 -5.04
C ASP A 20 -9.23 35.59 -5.57
N CYS A 21 -8.12 34.87 -5.61
CA CYS A 21 -8.08 33.46 -6.06
C CYS A 21 -8.70 32.49 -5.06
N TYR A 22 -8.88 32.89 -3.79
CA TYR A 22 -9.43 32.03 -2.74
C TYR A 22 -10.88 32.37 -2.44
N ASP A 23 -11.71 31.35 -2.24
CA ASP A 23 -13.13 31.52 -1.93
C ASP A 23 -13.40 32.12 -0.53
N ALA A 24 -14.61 32.58 -0.34
CA ALA A 24 -15.01 33.28 0.89
C ALA A 24 -15.00 32.36 2.13
N GLU A 25 -15.31 31.07 1.98
CA GLU A 25 -15.34 30.12 3.08
C GLU A 25 -13.91 29.81 3.55
N THR A 26 -13.00 29.57 2.61
CA THR A 26 -11.56 29.41 2.86
C THR A 26 -10.99 30.62 3.58
N LYS A 27 -11.28 31.84 3.10
CA LYS A 27 -10.84 33.09 3.76
C LYS A 27 -11.40 33.23 5.17
N LYS A 28 -12.69 32.93 5.38
CA LYS A 28 -13.32 32.94 6.70
C LYS A 28 -12.62 32.01 7.69
N ALA A 29 -12.31 30.79 7.28
CA ALA A 29 -11.61 29.82 8.13
C ALA A 29 -10.18 30.29 8.47
N ILE A 30 -9.44 30.81 7.49
CA ILE A 30 -8.08 31.35 7.72
C ILE A 30 -8.13 32.55 8.67
N LYS A 31 -9.09 33.45 8.51
CA LYS A 31 -9.27 34.59 9.42
C LYS A 31 -9.48 34.13 10.86
N ALA A 32 -10.29 33.09 11.08
CA ALA A 32 -10.52 32.54 12.40
C ALA A 32 -9.20 31.96 13.01
N MET A 33 -8.34 31.29 12.21
CA MET A 33 -7.04 30.81 12.68
C MET A 33 -6.10 31.99 13.06
N VAL A 34 -6.09 33.07 12.27
CA VAL A 34 -5.27 34.25 12.54
C VAL A 34 -5.73 34.99 13.80
N GLU A 35 -7.03 35.06 14.04
CA GLU A 35 -7.62 35.72 15.21
C GLU A 35 -7.58 34.89 16.48
N ASN A 36 -7.34 33.55 16.37
CA ASN A 36 -7.25 32.66 17.52
C ASN A 36 -5.98 32.94 18.35
N ALA A 37 -6.12 32.98 19.66
CA ALA A 37 -4.99 33.13 20.59
C ALA A 37 -4.05 31.88 20.53
N ASP A 38 -4.60 30.67 20.35
CA ASP A 38 -3.85 29.46 20.07
C ASP A 38 -3.47 29.41 18.58
N LYS A 39 -2.20 29.55 18.29
CA LYS A 39 -1.66 29.57 16.93
C LYS A 39 -1.31 28.18 16.37
N THR A 40 -1.59 27.10 17.08
CA THR A 40 -1.21 25.74 16.69
C THR A 40 -1.77 25.37 15.31
N GLU A 41 -3.08 25.61 15.09
CA GLU A 41 -3.71 25.30 13.80
C GLU A 41 -3.17 26.17 12.66
N LEU A 42 -2.92 27.46 12.92
CA LEU A 42 -2.31 28.37 11.95
C LEU A 42 -0.91 27.89 11.54
N ILE A 43 -0.08 27.53 12.52
CA ILE A 43 1.27 27.01 12.25
C ILE A 43 1.18 25.73 11.43
N ASP A 44 0.40 24.76 11.87
CA ASP A 44 0.25 23.47 11.19
C ASP A 44 -0.24 23.60 9.75
N SER A 45 -1.04 24.64 9.48
CA SER A 45 -1.61 24.90 8.16
C SER A 45 -0.66 25.64 7.21
N PHE A 46 0.30 26.44 7.72
CA PHE A 46 1.08 27.37 6.91
C PHE A 46 2.60 27.32 7.09
N TYR A 47 3.16 26.47 8.00
CA TYR A 47 4.61 26.46 8.26
C TYR A 47 5.46 25.94 7.09
N LYS A 48 4.82 25.22 6.15
CA LYS A 48 5.41 24.73 4.89
C LYS A 48 4.35 24.57 3.82
N THR A 49 4.76 24.24 2.61
CA THR A 49 3.87 23.78 1.53
C THR A 49 3.78 22.25 1.57
N LEU A 50 2.60 21.70 1.31
CA LEU A 50 2.39 20.27 1.16
C LEU A 50 3.19 19.79 -0.05
N GLU A 51 4.17 18.94 0.19
CA GLU A 51 5.08 18.47 -0.84
C GLU A 51 4.42 17.39 -1.70
N PHE A 52 4.54 17.54 -3.01
CA PHE A 52 4.29 16.44 -3.92
C PHE A 52 5.47 15.46 -3.80
N GLY A 53 5.26 14.37 -3.06
CA GLY A 53 6.27 13.32 -2.87
C GLY A 53 6.35 12.38 -4.08
N THR A 54 7.19 11.35 -3.97
CA THR A 54 7.45 10.37 -5.04
C THR A 54 6.24 9.51 -5.46
N GLY A 55 5.04 9.87 -5.15
CA GLY A 55 3.80 9.15 -5.52
C GLY A 55 2.56 10.02 -5.42
N GLY A 56 2.71 11.31 -5.06
CA GLY A 56 1.59 12.24 -4.93
C GLY A 56 1.61 13.06 -3.63
N LEU A 57 0.43 13.54 -3.23
CA LEU A 57 0.21 14.31 -2.00
C LEU A 57 -0.45 13.44 -0.93
N ARG A 58 -0.19 13.74 0.33
CA ARG A 58 -0.97 13.22 1.47
C ARG A 58 -0.91 14.21 2.63
N GLY A 59 -2.06 14.55 3.21
CA GLY A 59 -2.12 15.46 4.33
C GLY A 59 -3.50 15.54 4.97
N ILE A 60 -3.58 16.27 6.07
CA ILE A 60 -4.84 16.61 6.73
C ILE A 60 -5.61 17.58 5.83
N MET A 61 -6.92 17.40 5.73
CA MET A 61 -7.81 18.29 4.98
C MET A 61 -8.00 19.62 5.72
N GLY A 62 -8.09 20.71 4.98
CA GLY A 62 -8.36 22.05 5.50
C GLY A 62 -7.71 23.17 4.69
N PRO A 63 -7.95 24.43 5.06
CA PRO A 63 -7.31 25.56 4.41
C PRO A 63 -5.85 25.70 4.84
N GLY A 64 -5.01 26.11 3.90
CA GLY A 64 -3.59 26.34 4.11
C GLY A 64 -2.68 25.62 3.12
N THR A 65 -1.43 26.05 3.07
CA THR A 65 -0.43 25.51 2.13
C THR A 65 0.01 24.10 2.48
N ASN A 66 -0.07 23.70 3.77
CA ASN A 66 0.30 22.38 4.26
C ASN A 66 -0.95 21.49 4.51
N ARG A 67 -2.03 21.71 3.78
CA ARG A 67 -3.29 20.97 3.90
C ARG A 67 -3.77 20.47 2.54
N MET A 68 -4.56 19.39 2.56
CA MET A 68 -5.30 18.93 1.39
C MET A 68 -6.55 19.80 1.20
N ASN A 69 -6.62 20.52 0.11
CA ASN A 69 -7.74 21.36 -0.31
C ASN A 69 -7.76 21.48 -1.83
N ILE A 70 -8.78 22.16 -2.39
CA ILE A 70 -8.93 22.34 -3.84
C ILE A 70 -7.75 23.09 -4.48
N TYR A 71 -7.04 23.94 -3.74
CA TYR A 71 -5.91 24.71 -4.25
C TYR A 71 -4.63 23.89 -4.32
N THR A 72 -4.34 23.08 -3.28
CA THR A 72 -3.18 22.17 -3.28
C THR A 72 -3.36 21.01 -4.26
N VAL A 73 -4.58 20.45 -4.35
CA VAL A 73 -4.96 19.49 -5.40
C VAL A 73 -4.90 20.14 -6.78
N GLY A 74 -5.36 21.40 -6.88
CA GLY A 74 -5.33 22.17 -8.11
C GLY A 74 -3.92 22.41 -8.61
N ALA A 75 -3.00 22.83 -7.74
CA ALA A 75 -1.60 23.05 -8.09
C ALA A 75 -0.92 21.74 -8.56
N ALA A 76 -1.17 20.64 -7.85
CA ALA A 76 -0.68 19.32 -8.25
C ALA A 76 -1.20 18.89 -9.63
N THR A 77 -2.50 19.07 -9.87
CA THR A 77 -3.13 18.69 -11.14
C THR A 77 -2.70 19.59 -12.30
N GLN A 78 -2.55 20.90 -12.07
CA GLN A 78 -2.01 21.83 -13.07
C GLN A 78 -0.57 21.46 -13.44
N GLY A 79 0.29 21.19 -12.45
CA GLY A 79 1.66 20.76 -12.69
C GLY A 79 1.75 19.43 -13.43
N LEU A 80 0.93 18.44 -13.05
CA LEU A 80 0.84 17.17 -13.78
C LEU A 80 0.34 17.39 -15.22
N SER A 81 -0.67 18.26 -15.43
CA SER A 81 -1.15 18.61 -16.78
C SER A 81 -0.06 19.23 -17.63
N ASN A 82 0.72 20.16 -17.07
CA ASN A 82 1.85 20.77 -17.75
C ASN A 82 2.88 19.73 -18.15
N TYR A 83 3.24 18.83 -17.25
CA TYR A 83 4.20 17.76 -17.51
C TYR A 83 3.72 16.76 -18.57
N LEU A 84 2.45 16.35 -18.52
CA LEU A 84 1.85 15.48 -19.53
C LEU A 84 1.90 16.12 -20.93
N ASN A 85 1.54 17.40 -21.03
CA ASN A 85 1.61 18.14 -22.29
C ASN A 85 3.05 18.30 -22.83
N LEU A 86 4.05 18.32 -21.95
CA LEU A 86 5.47 18.30 -22.36
C LEU A 86 5.90 16.91 -22.85
N CYS A 87 5.57 15.85 -22.11
CA CYS A 87 5.98 14.48 -22.42
C CYS A 87 5.30 13.92 -23.67
N PHE A 88 4.04 14.27 -23.91
CA PHE A 88 3.21 13.72 -24.97
C PHE A 88 2.80 14.74 -26.04
N LYS A 89 3.61 15.80 -26.23
CA LYS A 89 3.36 16.90 -27.16
C LYS A 89 3.10 16.48 -28.62
N ASP A 90 3.59 15.31 -29.01
CA ASP A 90 3.45 14.77 -30.37
C ASP A 90 2.23 13.84 -30.52
N ARG A 91 1.40 13.71 -29.49
CA ARG A 91 0.13 12.95 -29.54
C ARG A 91 -1.03 13.88 -29.90
N ASP A 92 -1.96 13.37 -30.70
CA ASP A 92 -3.20 14.07 -31.06
C ASP A 92 -4.15 14.21 -29.86
N GLU A 93 -4.18 13.21 -28.98
CA GLU A 93 -4.99 13.20 -27.76
C GLU A 93 -4.18 12.65 -26.57
N ILE A 94 -4.22 13.38 -25.47
CA ILE A 94 -3.73 12.94 -24.16
C ILE A 94 -4.95 12.66 -23.30
N SER A 95 -4.95 11.53 -22.60
CA SER A 95 -6.06 11.14 -21.73
C SER A 95 -5.59 10.67 -20.37
N VAL A 96 -6.46 10.83 -19.35
CA VAL A 96 -6.22 10.43 -17.97
C VAL A 96 -7.45 9.76 -17.37
N VAL A 97 -7.23 8.87 -16.40
CA VAL A 97 -8.28 8.32 -15.56
C VAL A 97 -8.29 9.05 -14.22
N VAL A 98 -9.47 9.38 -13.69
CA VAL A 98 -9.64 10.01 -12.38
C VAL A 98 -10.60 9.16 -11.53
N GLY A 99 -10.12 8.71 -10.40
CA GLY A 99 -10.89 7.96 -9.41
C GLY A 99 -10.82 8.58 -8.02
N HIS A 100 -11.66 8.07 -7.10
CA HIS A 100 -11.67 8.51 -5.71
C HIS A 100 -12.19 7.41 -4.77
N ASP A 101 -11.84 7.50 -3.50
CA ASP A 101 -12.38 6.65 -2.43
C ASP A 101 -13.62 7.27 -1.74
N CYS A 102 -14.02 6.69 -0.60
CA CYS A 102 -15.19 7.13 0.17
C CYS A 102 -14.95 8.36 1.05
N ARG A 103 -13.71 8.86 1.16
CA ARG A 103 -13.35 9.92 2.11
C ARG A 103 -14.09 11.22 1.84
N ASN A 104 -14.25 11.99 2.91
CA ASN A 104 -14.77 13.36 2.79
C ASN A 104 -13.92 14.15 1.80
N ASN A 105 -14.56 14.93 0.94
CA ASN A 105 -13.96 15.72 -0.13
C ASN A 105 -13.29 14.94 -1.28
N SER A 106 -13.15 13.60 -1.22
CA SER A 106 -12.53 12.85 -2.32
C SER A 106 -13.23 13.06 -3.65
N ARG A 107 -14.57 13.06 -3.68
CA ARG A 107 -15.36 13.38 -4.87
C ARG A 107 -15.13 14.82 -5.37
N LEU A 108 -15.16 15.80 -4.46
CA LEU A 108 -14.89 17.21 -4.79
C LEU A 108 -13.49 17.37 -5.40
N PHE A 109 -12.48 16.74 -4.81
CA PHE A 109 -11.11 16.79 -5.32
C PHE A 109 -10.96 16.11 -6.67
N ALA A 110 -11.67 14.99 -6.90
CA ALA A 110 -11.70 14.31 -8.19
C ALA A 110 -12.31 15.17 -9.30
N GLU A 111 -13.44 15.81 -9.02
CA GLU A 111 -14.10 16.75 -9.94
C GLU A 111 -13.24 17.99 -10.22
N THR A 112 -12.60 18.55 -9.17
CA THR A 112 -11.63 19.65 -9.33
C THR A 112 -10.49 19.26 -10.26
N ALA A 113 -9.89 18.08 -10.05
CA ALA A 113 -8.82 17.59 -10.91
C ALA A 113 -9.30 17.34 -12.35
N ALA A 114 -10.49 16.74 -12.53
CA ALA A 114 -11.07 16.50 -13.86
C ALA A 114 -11.29 17.82 -14.62
N ASN A 115 -11.78 18.86 -13.94
CA ASN A 115 -11.93 20.19 -14.53
C ASN A 115 -10.58 20.76 -14.98
N ILE A 116 -9.55 20.68 -14.15
CA ILE A 116 -8.22 21.22 -14.47
C ILE A 116 -7.56 20.45 -15.63
N PHE A 117 -7.62 19.12 -15.64
CA PHE A 117 -7.12 18.33 -16.78
C PHE A 117 -7.81 18.74 -18.08
N SER A 118 -9.16 18.79 -18.07
CA SER A 118 -9.93 19.15 -19.26
C SER A 118 -9.67 20.58 -19.72
N ALA A 119 -9.51 21.53 -18.80
CA ALA A 119 -9.14 22.92 -19.11
C ALA A 119 -7.76 23.04 -19.78
N ASN A 120 -6.86 22.08 -19.54
CA ASN A 120 -5.56 21.97 -20.20
C ASN A 120 -5.58 21.11 -21.48
N GLY A 121 -6.75 20.79 -22.01
CA GLY A 121 -6.92 20.03 -23.26
C GLY A 121 -6.74 18.53 -23.13
N ILE A 122 -6.71 18.00 -21.93
CA ILE A 122 -6.53 16.58 -21.64
C ILE A 122 -7.92 15.93 -21.48
N LYS A 123 -8.16 14.85 -22.19
CA LYS A 123 -9.39 14.05 -22.05
C LYS A 123 -9.38 13.32 -20.71
N VAL A 124 -10.51 13.33 -20.04
CA VAL A 124 -10.67 12.74 -18.71
C VAL A 124 -11.70 11.62 -18.75
N TYR A 125 -11.31 10.46 -18.25
CA TYR A 125 -12.21 9.40 -17.87
C TYR A 125 -12.44 9.46 -16.37
N LEU A 126 -13.60 10.00 -15.95
CA LEU A 126 -13.95 10.18 -14.54
C LEU A 126 -14.89 9.06 -14.10
N PHE A 127 -14.51 8.31 -13.07
CA PHE A 127 -15.42 7.34 -12.47
C PHE A 127 -16.68 8.02 -11.90
N GLU A 128 -17.85 7.44 -12.18
CA GLU A 128 -19.16 7.96 -11.74
C GLU A 128 -19.31 8.01 -10.22
N ASP A 129 -18.68 7.07 -9.51
CA ASP A 129 -18.63 6.98 -8.06
C ASP A 129 -17.27 6.40 -7.63
N MET A 130 -17.06 6.25 -6.33
CA MET A 130 -15.83 5.66 -5.79
C MET A 130 -15.54 4.30 -6.42
N ARG A 131 -14.25 4.04 -6.67
CA ARG A 131 -13.76 2.74 -7.18
C ARG A 131 -12.43 2.37 -6.53
N PRO A 132 -12.10 1.06 -6.48
CA PRO A 132 -10.81 0.57 -6.00
C PRO A 132 -9.61 1.15 -6.75
N THR A 133 -8.53 1.40 -6.00
CA THR A 133 -7.23 1.79 -6.59
C THR A 133 -6.76 0.84 -7.70
N PRO A 134 -6.82 -0.50 -7.56
CA PRO A 134 -6.42 -1.42 -8.63
C PRO A 134 -7.26 -1.30 -9.89
N GLU A 135 -8.54 -1.04 -9.78
CA GLU A 135 -9.40 -0.84 -10.97
C GLU A 135 -9.00 0.43 -11.73
N MET A 136 -8.66 1.52 -11.03
CA MET A 136 -8.14 2.72 -11.67
C MET A 136 -6.82 2.44 -12.40
N SER A 137 -5.90 1.70 -11.79
CA SER A 137 -4.66 1.24 -12.43
C SER A 137 -4.94 0.40 -13.69
N PHE A 138 -5.90 -0.52 -13.61
CA PHE A 138 -6.35 -1.31 -14.74
C PHE A 138 -6.96 -0.45 -15.85
N ALA A 139 -7.81 0.52 -15.49
CA ALA A 139 -8.49 1.41 -16.44
C ALA A 139 -7.50 2.26 -17.24
N ILE A 140 -6.40 2.74 -16.63
CA ILE A 140 -5.33 3.46 -17.35
C ILE A 140 -4.79 2.60 -18.50
N ARG A 141 -4.47 1.34 -18.21
CA ARG A 141 -3.93 0.39 -19.20
C ARG A 141 -4.97 0.01 -20.24
N HIS A 142 -6.18 -0.30 -19.81
CA HIS A 142 -7.28 -0.74 -20.68
C HIS A 142 -7.71 0.36 -21.69
N LEU A 143 -7.79 1.60 -21.22
CA LEU A 143 -8.19 2.74 -22.05
C LEU A 143 -7.01 3.38 -22.81
N GLY A 144 -5.77 2.93 -22.57
CA GLY A 144 -4.57 3.47 -23.20
C GLY A 144 -4.25 4.91 -22.78
N CYS A 145 -4.60 5.28 -21.54
CA CYS A 145 -4.35 6.60 -20.99
C CYS A 145 -2.87 6.82 -20.69
N GLN A 146 -2.43 8.08 -20.71
CA GLN A 146 -1.05 8.47 -20.44
C GLN A 146 -0.78 8.64 -18.95
N SER A 147 -1.84 8.81 -18.15
CA SER A 147 -1.74 8.95 -16.69
C SER A 147 -3.07 8.65 -16.03
N GLY A 148 -3.08 8.64 -14.72
CA GLY A 148 -4.28 8.61 -13.91
C GLY A 148 -4.00 9.07 -12.50
N ILE A 149 -5.06 9.42 -11.79
CA ILE A 149 -4.98 9.80 -10.39
C ILE A 149 -6.10 9.16 -9.58
N ILE A 150 -5.84 8.93 -8.31
CA ILE A 150 -6.89 8.57 -7.36
C ILE A 150 -6.79 9.42 -6.09
N LEU A 151 -7.94 9.96 -5.68
CA LEU A 151 -8.07 10.76 -4.47
C LEU A 151 -8.37 9.83 -3.29
N THR A 152 -7.33 9.54 -2.52
CA THR A 152 -7.39 8.62 -1.37
C THR A 152 -6.22 8.85 -0.42
N ALA A 153 -6.43 8.59 0.87
CA ALA A 153 -5.36 8.47 1.84
C ALA A 153 -5.23 7.03 2.38
N SER A 154 -5.70 6.01 1.59
CA SER A 154 -5.67 4.60 1.97
C SER A 154 -6.29 4.39 3.37
N HIS A 155 -5.57 3.80 4.31
CA HIS A 155 -6.02 3.47 5.67
C HIS A 155 -5.79 4.58 6.72
N ASN A 156 -5.36 5.78 6.33
CA ASN A 156 -5.15 6.89 7.27
C ASN A 156 -6.46 7.32 7.94
N PRO A 157 -6.42 7.98 9.12
CA PRO A 157 -7.60 8.51 9.79
C PRO A 157 -8.44 9.45 8.91
N LYS A 158 -9.68 9.70 9.32
CA LYS A 158 -10.70 10.44 8.55
C LYS A 158 -10.32 11.87 8.17
N GLU A 159 -9.43 12.48 8.95
CA GLU A 159 -8.96 13.86 8.73
C GLU A 159 -8.04 13.97 7.50
N TYR A 160 -7.48 12.85 7.05
CA TYR A 160 -6.55 12.81 5.93
C TYR A 160 -7.25 12.60 4.59
N ASN A 161 -6.66 13.20 3.56
CA ASN A 161 -6.88 12.81 2.17
C ASN A 161 -5.54 12.79 1.43
N GLY A 162 -5.55 12.34 0.18
CA GLY A 162 -4.36 12.25 -0.64
C GLY A 162 -4.68 12.26 -2.12
N TYR A 163 -3.62 12.33 -2.90
CA TYR A 163 -3.63 12.36 -4.36
C TYR A 163 -2.50 11.44 -4.83
N LYS A 164 -2.83 10.24 -5.28
CA LYS A 164 -1.87 9.30 -5.86
C LYS A 164 -1.83 9.51 -7.37
N ALA A 165 -0.64 9.65 -7.96
CA ALA A 165 -0.44 9.81 -9.40
C ALA A 165 0.17 8.54 -10.03
N TYR A 166 -0.31 8.19 -11.21
CA TYR A 166 0.04 6.99 -11.97
C TYR A 166 0.47 7.35 -13.38
N TRP A 167 1.31 6.51 -13.99
CA TRP A 167 1.80 6.71 -15.34
C TRP A 167 1.08 5.78 -16.34
N ASP A 168 1.51 5.80 -17.60
CA ASP A 168 0.90 5.11 -18.74
C ASP A 168 0.87 3.58 -18.62
N ASP A 169 1.70 3.01 -17.76
CA ASP A 169 1.72 1.58 -17.46
C ASP A 169 0.76 1.16 -16.33
N GLY A 170 0.04 2.13 -15.75
CA GLY A 170 -0.87 1.91 -14.62
C GLY A 170 -0.17 1.81 -13.25
N ALA A 171 1.14 2.02 -13.16
CA ALA A 171 1.88 2.05 -11.90
C ALA A 171 1.99 3.47 -11.34
N GLN A 172 2.14 3.59 -10.02
CA GLN A 172 2.49 4.87 -9.41
C GLN A 172 3.79 5.42 -10.01
N VAL A 173 3.82 6.74 -10.22
CA VAL A 173 4.96 7.43 -10.84
C VAL A 173 6.26 7.18 -10.10
N LEU A 174 7.32 7.00 -10.89
CA LEU A 174 8.71 6.87 -10.47
C LEU A 174 9.59 7.81 -11.30
N ALA A 175 10.87 7.92 -10.93
CA ALA A 175 11.84 8.65 -11.74
C ALA A 175 11.90 8.11 -13.19
N PRO A 176 12.00 8.99 -14.22
CA PRO A 176 12.17 10.44 -14.12
C PRO A 176 10.85 11.23 -13.97
N HIS A 177 9.69 10.56 -14.03
CA HIS A 177 8.39 11.21 -14.14
C HIS A 177 7.98 11.91 -12.84
N ASP A 178 8.22 11.31 -11.67
CA ASP A 178 7.95 11.94 -10.37
C ASP A 178 8.71 13.26 -10.20
N THR A 179 9.99 13.27 -10.52
CA THR A 179 10.85 14.46 -10.47
C THR A 179 10.40 15.54 -11.46
N GLY A 180 10.00 15.12 -12.66
CA GLY A 180 9.46 16.01 -13.68
C GLY A 180 8.13 16.65 -13.27
N ILE A 181 7.22 15.87 -12.69
CA ILE A 181 5.95 16.36 -12.15
C ILE A 181 6.19 17.35 -11.01
N ILE A 182 7.06 17.00 -10.05
CA ILE A 182 7.42 17.86 -8.92
C ILE A 182 7.97 19.21 -9.43
N ALA A 183 8.84 19.17 -10.43
CA ALA A 183 9.40 20.39 -11.02
C ALA A 183 8.33 21.30 -11.63
N GLU A 184 7.32 20.73 -12.30
CA GLU A 184 6.21 21.52 -12.85
C GLU A 184 5.24 21.99 -11.76
N VAL A 185 4.92 21.17 -10.77
CA VAL A 185 4.07 21.56 -9.63
C VAL A 185 4.66 22.76 -8.86
N ASN A 186 5.97 22.75 -8.63
CA ASN A 186 6.66 23.84 -7.91
C ASN A 186 6.69 25.19 -8.67
N LYS A 187 6.37 25.20 -9.97
CA LYS A 187 6.24 26.43 -10.76
C LYS A 187 4.84 27.03 -10.70
N VAL A 188 3.82 26.23 -10.32
CA VAL A 188 2.42 26.64 -10.36
C VAL A 188 2.13 27.65 -9.25
N LYS A 189 1.60 28.81 -9.65
CA LYS A 189 0.98 29.75 -8.72
C LYS A 189 -0.53 29.58 -8.76
N VAL A 190 -1.23 30.00 -7.70
CA VAL A 190 -2.68 29.81 -7.60
C VAL A 190 -3.45 30.45 -8.77
N GLU A 191 -2.99 31.58 -9.26
CA GLU A 191 -3.57 32.29 -10.41
C GLU A 191 -3.38 31.55 -11.77
N ASP A 192 -2.45 30.58 -11.84
CA ASP A 192 -2.19 29.79 -13.04
C ASP A 192 -3.10 28.57 -13.14
N ILE A 193 -3.81 28.24 -12.05
CA ILE A 193 -4.66 27.04 -11.99
C ILE A 193 -5.95 27.29 -12.77
N LYS A 194 -6.21 26.46 -13.77
CA LYS A 194 -7.40 26.53 -14.62
C LYS A 194 -8.55 25.70 -14.05
N PHE A 195 -9.29 26.27 -13.11
CA PHE A 195 -10.41 25.57 -12.44
C PHE A 195 -11.64 25.35 -13.31
N GLU A 196 -11.83 26.16 -14.37
CA GLU A 196 -12.99 26.06 -15.26
C GLU A 196 -12.75 24.94 -16.31
N GLY A 197 -13.40 23.83 -16.09
CA GLY A 197 -13.28 22.64 -16.93
C GLY A 197 -13.96 22.77 -18.29
N ARG A 198 -13.64 21.85 -19.18
CA ARG A 198 -14.26 21.66 -20.50
C ARG A 198 -15.06 20.36 -20.49
N PRO A 199 -16.39 20.44 -20.25
CA PRO A 199 -17.24 19.26 -20.06
C PRO A 199 -17.20 18.27 -21.24
N GLU A 200 -16.98 18.74 -22.45
CA GLU A 200 -16.88 17.94 -23.66
C GLU A 200 -15.63 16.99 -23.66
N LEU A 201 -14.66 17.25 -22.82
CA LEU A 201 -13.48 16.43 -22.62
C LEU A 201 -13.59 15.50 -21.41
N ILE A 202 -14.69 15.55 -20.64
CA ILE A 202 -14.90 14.71 -19.46
C ILE A 202 -15.91 13.63 -19.79
N GLN A 203 -15.45 12.39 -19.85
CA GLN A 203 -16.28 11.22 -20.06
C GLN A 203 -16.44 10.46 -18.75
N THR A 204 -17.71 10.22 -18.36
CA THR A 204 -18.01 9.36 -17.20
C THR A 204 -17.82 7.90 -17.57
N ILE A 205 -17.16 7.13 -16.70
CA ILE A 205 -16.98 5.67 -16.76
C ILE A 205 -17.46 5.03 -15.45
N GLY A 206 -17.73 3.72 -15.48
CA GLY A 206 -18.22 2.99 -14.30
C GLY A 206 -18.44 1.51 -14.63
N LYS A 207 -19.71 1.07 -14.64
CA LYS A 207 -20.09 -0.36 -14.72
C LYS A 207 -19.50 -1.14 -15.89
N ASP A 208 -19.23 -0.50 -17.00
CA ASP A 208 -18.60 -1.11 -18.18
C ASP A 208 -17.14 -1.50 -17.85
N ILE A 209 -16.41 -0.63 -17.13
CA ILE A 209 -15.06 -0.92 -16.65
C ILE A 209 -15.11 -1.96 -15.55
N ASP A 210 -16.03 -1.82 -14.57
CA ASP A 210 -16.26 -2.79 -13.50
C ASP A 210 -16.37 -4.20 -14.08
N LYS A 211 -17.21 -4.38 -15.12
CA LYS A 211 -17.42 -5.67 -15.75
C LYS A 211 -16.13 -6.23 -16.37
N ILE A 212 -15.43 -5.43 -17.18
CA ILE A 212 -14.21 -5.89 -17.87
C ILE A 212 -13.12 -6.23 -16.85
N TYR A 213 -13.00 -5.42 -15.80
CA TYR A 213 -12.06 -5.65 -14.71
C TYR A 213 -12.39 -6.94 -13.94
N LEU A 214 -13.65 -7.14 -13.55
CA LEU A 214 -14.10 -8.36 -12.86
C LEU A 214 -13.96 -9.62 -13.72
N ASP A 215 -14.25 -9.53 -15.01
CA ASP A 215 -14.01 -10.62 -15.96
C ASP A 215 -12.51 -10.99 -15.99
N LYS A 216 -11.61 -10.00 -15.96
CA LYS A 216 -10.17 -10.25 -15.89
C LYS A 216 -9.77 -10.85 -14.54
N VAL A 217 -10.26 -10.34 -13.42
CA VAL A 217 -10.03 -10.88 -12.08
C VAL A 217 -10.49 -12.35 -12.00
N HIS A 218 -11.61 -12.70 -12.59
CA HIS A 218 -12.10 -14.07 -12.62
C HIS A 218 -11.15 -15.05 -13.33
N THR A 219 -10.36 -14.58 -14.30
CA THR A 219 -9.37 -15.44 -14.98
C THR A 219 -8.21 -15.87 -14.08
N LEU A 220 -8.06 -15.28 -12.90
CA LEU A 220 -7.00 -15.61 -11.93
C LEU A 220 -7.32 -16.87 -11.12
N SER A 221 -8.56 -17.39 -11.18
CA SER A 221 -8.94 -18.64 -10.49
C SER A 221 -8.08 -19.80 -10.98
N ILE A 222 -7.48 -20.52 -10.06
CA ILE A 222 -6.55 -21.64 -10.34
C ILE A 222 -7.27 -22.99 -10.19
N ASP A 223 -8.13 -23.12 -9.17
CA ASP A 223 -8.92 -24.35 -8.92
C ASP A 223 -10.43 -24.04 -8.74
N PRO A 224 -11.13 -23.68 -9.84
CA PRO A 224 -12.56 -23.42 -9.78
C PRO A 224 -13.40 -24.64 -9.38
N GLU A 225 -12.86 -25.86 -9.53
CA GLU A 225 -13.55 -27.07 -9.11
C GLU A 225 -13.60 -27.21 -7.58
N ALA A 226 -12.55 -26.77 -6.87
CA ALA A 226 -12.59 -26.72 -5.41
C ALA A 226 -13.68 -25.73 -4.93
N ILE A 227 -13.85 -24.59 -5.61
CA ILE A 227 -14.92 -23.63 -5.29
C ILE A 227 -16.29 -24.30 -5.45
N LYS A 228 -16.54 -25.01 -6.57
CA LYS A 228 -17.82 -25.69 -6.80
C LYS A 228 -18.14 -26.72 -5.72
N ARG A 229 -17.12 -27.50 -5.28
CA ARG A 229 -17.30 -28.48 -4.19
C ARG A 229 -17.55 -27.83 -2.85
N GLN A 230 -17.02 -26.63 -2.62
CA GLN A 230 -17.08 -25.88 -1.37
C GLN A 230 -17.93 -24.60 -1.49
N LYS A 231 -18.93 -24.58 -2.36
CA LYS A 231 -19.79 -23.40 -2.64
C LYS A 231 -20.50 -22.85 -1.38
N ASP A 232 -20.70 -23.70 -0.38
CA ASP A 232 -21.33 -23.34 0.91
C ASP A 232 -20.34 -22.72 1.91
N LEU A 233 -19.10 -22.47 1.50
CA LEU A 233 -18.07 -21.81 2.31
C LEU A 233 -18.62 -20.49 2.86
N LYS A 234 -18.65 -20.35 4.19
CA LYS A 234 -19.16 -19.16 4.87
C LYS A 234 -18.10 -18.09 4.95
N ILE A 235 -18.24 -17.06 4.17
CA ILE A 235 -17.31 -15.93 4.07
C ILE A 235 -17.92 -14.72 4.76
N VAL A 236 -17.19 -14.11 5.70
CA VAL A 236 -17.53 -12.78 6.21
C VAL A 236 -16.59 -11.75 5.58
N TYR A 237 -17.15 -10.67 5.06
CA TYR A 237 -16.41 -9.60 4.44
C TYR A 237 -16.78 -8.21 4.99
N THR A 238 -15.78 -7.35 5.17
CA THR A 238 -15.99 -5.93 5.45
C THR A 238 -15.10 -5.05 4.58
N PRO A 239 -15.67 -4.01 3.92
CA PRO A 239 -14.92 -2.99 3.20
C PRO A 239 -14.41 -1.85 4.10
N LEU A 240 -14.68 -1.87 5.39
CA LEU A 240 -14.39 -0.76 6.32
C LEU A 240 -14.88 0.60 5.77
N HIS A 241 -16.12 0.66 5.27
CA HIS A 241 -16.75 1.80 4.59
C HIS A 241 -16.15 2.17 3.23
N GLY A 242 -15.17 1.42 2.73
CA GLY A 242 -14.35 1.74 1.56
C GLY A 242 -14.88 1.21 0.23
N THR A 243 -14.09 1.42 -0.81
CA THR A 243 -14.42 1.12 -2.20
C THR A 243 -14.59 -0.37 -2.51
N GLY A 244 -14.03 -1.24 -1.65
CA GLY A 244 -14.19 -2.69 -1.79
C GLY A 244 -15.67 -3.14 -1.82
N MET A 245 -16.60 -2.37 -1.23
CA MET A 245 -18.03 -2.67 -1.29
C MET A 245 -18.60 -2.66 -2.70
N MET A 246 -17.95 -1.96 -3.62
CA MET A 246 -18.42 -1.81 -5.00
C MET A 246 -18.19 -3.08 -5.82
N LEU A 247 -17.10 -3.82 -5.56
CA LEU A 247 -16.66 -4.90 -6.46
C LEU A 247 -16.38 -6.24 -5.77
N ILE A 248 -15.95 -6.25 -4.49
CA ILE A 248 -15.54 -7.52 -3.85
C ILE A 248 -16.70 -8.50 -3.69
N PRO A 249 -17.91 -8.10 -3.25
CA PRO A 249 -19.03 -9.03 -3.20
C PRO A 249 -19.41 -9.60 -4.58
N ASP A 250 -19.39 -8.76 -5.62
CA ASP A 250 -19.68 -9.19 -6.99
C ASP A 250 -18.57 -10.09 -7.54
N SER A 251 -17.30 -9.83 -7.23
CA SER A 251 -16.17 -10.69 -7.57
C SER A 251 -16.31 -12.07 -6.94
N LEU A 252 -16.59 -12.15 -5.64
CA LEU A 252 -16.80 -13.41 -4.93
C LEU A 252 -17.95 -14.21 -5.53
N LYS A 253 -19.07 -13.54 -5.85
CA LYS A 253 -20.21 -14.16 -6.51
C LYS A 253 -19.86 -14.68 -7.92
N LEU A 254 -19.12 -13.90 -8.71
CA LEU A 254 -18.67 -14.29 -10.04
C LEU A 254 -17.76 -15.53 -9.99
N TRP A 255 -16.95 -15.67 -8.95
CA TRP A 255 -16.11 -16.86 -8.71
C TRP A 255 -16.91 -18.09 -8.29
N GLY A 256 -18.19 -17.92 -7.87
CA GLY A 256 -19.09 -19.02 -7.51
C GLY A 256 -19.33 -19.20 -6.01
N PHE A 257 -18.93 -18.23 -5.18
CA PHE A 257 -19.24 -18.24 -3.74
C PHE A 257 -20.65 -17.70 -3.49
N GLU A 258 -21.52 -18.53 -2.92
CA GLU A 258 -22.94 -18.22 -2.71
C GLU A 258 -23.22 -17.73 -1.26
N ASN A 259 -22.33 -18.01 -0.31
CA ASN A 259 -22.56 -17.81 1.11
C ASN A 259 -21.64 -16.70 1.69
N VAL A 260 -21.79 -15.49 1.15
CA VAL A 260 -21.01 -14.31 1.52
C VAL A 260 -21.85 -13.38 2.39
N HIS A 261 -21.35 -13.08 3.59
CA HIS A 261 -21.97 -12.24 4.60
C HIS A 261 -21.15 -10.97 4.79
N CYS A 262 -21.65 -9.85 4.30
CA CYS A 262 -21.03 -8.54 4.52
C CYS A 262 -21.49 -7.94 5.85
N VAL A 263 -20.60 -7.19 6.53
CA VAL A 263 -20.93 -6.44 7.76
C VAL A 263 -21.81 -5.24 7.38
N PRO A 264 -23.13 -5.24 7.70
CA PRO A 264 -24.06 -4.24 7.15
C PRO A 264 -23.69 -2.80 7.52
N GLU A 265 -23.24 -2.57 8.75
CA GLU A 265 -22.88 -1.24 9.24
C GLU A 265 -21.64 -0.67 8.56
N GLN A 266 -20.79 -1.53 8.02
CA GLN A 266 -19.56 -1.16 7.32
C GLN A 266 -19.72 -1.18 5.78
N MET A 267 -20.84 -1.70 5.27
CA MET A 267 -21.24 -1.61 3.86
C MET A 267 -21.92 -0.27 3.53
N VAL A 268 -21.62 0.76 4.28
CA VAL A 268 -22.15 2.12 4.11
C VAL A 268 -21.00 3.05 3.74
N LYS A 269 -21.11 3.74 2.62
CA LYS A 269 -20.16 4.77 2.19
C LYS A 269 -20.18 5.93 3.19
N ASP A 270 -19.15 6.05 4.01
CA ASP A 270 -19.01 7.12 4.99
C ASP A 270 -17.54 7.48 5.24
N GLY A 271 -17.14 8.66 4.80
CA GLY A 271 -15.78 9.20 4.97
C GLY A 271 -15.40 9.52 6.42
N ASN A 272 -16.36 9.44 7.36
CA ASN A 272 -16.09 9.62 8.79
C ASN A 272 -15.69 8.30 9.49
N PHE A 273 -15.82 7.15 8.81
CA PHE A 273 -15.49 5.83 9.35
C PHE A 273 -16.08 5.59 10.76
N PRO A 274 -17.42 5.71 10.95
CA PRO A 274 -18.03 5.80 12.29
C PRO A 274 -17.85 4.55 13.15
N THR A 275 -17.54 3.40 12.56
CA THR A 275 -17.38 2.13 13.25
C THR A 275 -15.95 1.78 13.64
N VAL A 276 -14.96 2.56 13.17
CA VAL A 276 -13.53 2.31 13.40
C VAL A 276 -12.76 3.60 13.62
N LYS A 277 -11.72 3.57 14.46
CA LYS A 277 -10.82 4.72 14.65
C LYS A 277 -9.89 4.92 13.45
N SER A 278 -9.46 3.81 12.87
CA SER A 278 -8.63 3.79 11.66
C SER A 278 -9.13 2.64 10.78
N PRO A 279 -9.47 2.90 9.51
CA PRO A 279 -9.97 1.88 8.58
C PRO A 279 -8.81 1.03 8.01
N ASN A 280 -8.00 0.46 8.90
CA ASN A 280 -6.82 -0.33 8.55
C ASN A 280 -7.07 -1.82 8.87
N PRO A 281 -7.12 -2.72 7.88
CA PRO A 281 -7.34 -4.15 8.09
C PRO A 281 -6.20 -4.87 8.84
N GLU A 282 -5.06 -4.20 9.06
CA GLU A 282 -3.99 -4.70 9.92
C GLU A 282 -4.35 -4.65 11.41
N ASN A 283 -5.30 -3.77 11.78
CA ASN A 283 -5.69 -3.55 13.16
C ASN A 283 -6.83 -4.49 13.56
N GLY A 284 -6.61 -5.34 14.56
CA GLY A 284 -7.65 -6.24 15.08
C GLY A 284 -8.92 -5.52 15.54
N GLU A 285 -8.81 -4.27 16.05
CA GLU A 285 -9.96 -3.44 16.43
C GLU A 285 -10.87 -3.17 15.22
N ALA A 286 -10.31 -2.94 14.04
CA ALA A 286 -11.08 -2.70 12.82
C ALA A 286 -11.89 -3.94 12.38
N LEU A 287 -11.44 -5.14 12.73
CA LEU A 287 -12.08 -6.40 12.37
C LEU A 287 -13.11 -6.89 13.40
N THR A 288 -13.30 -6.19 14.51
CA THR A 288 -14.16 -6.64 15.62
C THR A 288 -15.57 -7.00 15.16
N MET A 289 -16.24 -6.13 14.40
CA MET A 289 -17.61 -6.38 13.91
C MET A 289 -17.67 -7.58 12.96
N ALA A 290 -16.67 -7.73 12.10
CA ALA A 290 -16.59 -8.86 11.18
C ALA A 290 -16.34 -10.18 11.94
N LEU A 291 -15.50 -10.17 12.97
CA LEU A 291 -15.25 -11.32 13.83
C LEU A 291 -16.48 -11.70 14.66
N ASP A 292 -17.25 -10.73 15.15
CA ASP A 292 -18.48 -11.00 15.89
C ASP A 292 -19.56 -11.59 14.96
N LEU A 293 -19.72 -11.08 13.75
CA LEU A 293 -20.57 -11.68 12.74
C LEU A 293 -20.11 -13.11 12.44
N ALA A 294 -18.80 -13.32 12.22
CA ALA A 294 -18.24 -14.63 11.90
C ALA A 294 -18.48 -15.66 13.00
N LYS A 295 -18.37 -15.27 14.28
CA LYS A 295 -18.70 -16.13 15.42
C LYS A 295 -20.18 -16.48 15.43
N SER A 296 -21.07 -15.52 15.14
CA SER A 296 -22.53 -15.72 15.20
C SER A 296 -23.06 -16.71 14.18
N ILE A 297 -22.41 -16.81 13.00
CA ILE A 297 -22.81 -17.70 11.91
C ILE A 297 -21.91 -18.93 11.75
N ASP A 298 -20.89 -19.05 12.60
CA ASP A 298 -19.84 -20.07 12.48
C ASP A 298 -19.18 -20.04 11.09
N ALA A 299 -18.60 -18.88 10.73
CA ALA A 299 -17.96 -18.68 9.44
C ALA A 299 -16.63 -19.45 9.30
N ASP A 300 -16.20 -19.67 8.06
CA ASP A 300 -14.93 -20.32 7.73
C ASP A 300 -13.77 -19.32 7.65
N ILE A 301 -14.04 -18.09 7.18
CA ILE A 301 -13.04 -17.03 6.97
C ILE A 301 -13.63 -15.64 7.19
N VAL A 302 -12.82 -14.72 7.68
CA VAL A 302 -13.09 -13.28 7.71
C VAL A 302 -12.10 -12.58 6.78
N MET A 303 -12.59 -11.68 5.94
CA MET A 303 -11.78 -10.83 5.05
C MET A 303 -12.17 -9.37 5.21
N ALA A 304 -11.19 -8.48 5.08
CA ALA A 304 -11.39 -7.04 5.11
C ALA A 304 -10.51 -6.34 4.07
N SER A 305 -10.99 -5.24 3.51
CA SER A 305 -10.18 -4.34 2.67
C SER A 305 -10.13 -2.94 3.27
N ASP A 306 -9.06 -2.20 3.00
CA ASP A 306 -8.95 -0.79 3.38
C ASP A 306 -9.79 0.12 2.44
N PRO A 307 -9.90 1.43 2.72
CA PRO A 307 -10.82 2.30 2.00
C PRO A 307 -10.64 2.39 0.48
N ASP A 308 -9.43 2.23 -0.02
CA ASP A 308 -9.17 2.21 -1.48
C ASP A 308 -8.94 0.82 -2.05
N ALA A 309 -9.19 -0.22 -1.22
CA ALA A 309 -9.21 -1.63 -1.58
C ALA A 309 -7.92 -2.11 -2.28
N ASP A 310 -6.76 -1.63 -1.79
CA ASP A 310 -5.45 -2.09 -2.23
C ASP A 310 -4.80 -3.07 -1.23
N ARG A 311 -5.40 -3.28 -0.03
CA ARG A 311 -4.94 -4.21 1.01
C ARG A 311 -6.03 -5.16 1.44
N VAL A 312 -5.64 -6.39 1.78
CA VAL A 312 -6.52 -7.42 2.31
C VAL A 312 -6.06 -7.90 3.67
N GLY A 313 -6.91 -7.73 4.69
CA GLY A 313 -6.73 -8.37 6.00
C GLY A 313 -7.59 -9.63 6.10
N MET A 314 -7.14 -10.61 6.88
CA MET A 314 -7.90 -11.83 7.10
C MET A 314 -7.77 -12.38 8.52
N ALA A 315 -8.77 -13.17 8.91
CA ALA A 315 -8.74 -14.02 10.08
C ALA A 315 -9.28 -15.40 9.76
N CYS A 316 -8.72 -16.42 10.38
CA CYS A 316 -9.16 -17.81 10.29
C CYS A 316 -9.18 -18.46 11.68
N LYS A 317 -9.76 -19.67 11.77
CA LYS A 317 -9.78 -20.43 13.03
C LYS A 317 -8.50 -21.25 13.16
N ASN A 318 -7.90 -21.24 14.36
CA ASN A 318 -6.80 -22.14 14.72
C ASN A 318 -7.32 -23.57 15.02
N ASP A 319 -6.41 -24.46 15.41
CA ASP A 319 -6.69 -25.87 15.77
C ASP A 319 -7.61 -26.03 17.00
N LYS A 320 -7.85 -24.94 17.76
CA LYS A 320 -8.79 -24.91 18.90
C LYS A 320 -10.14 -24.27 18.53
N GLY A 321 -10.32 -23.84 17.30
CA GLY A 321 -11.49 -23.12 16.84
C GLY A 321 -11.52 -21.64 17.26
N GLU A 322 -10.41 -21.09 17.74
CA GLU A 322 -10.28 -19.67 18.09
C GLU A 322 -9.90 -18.85 16.86
N TRP A 323 -10.50 -17.68 16.70
CA TRP A 323 -10.16 -16.76 15.62
C TRP A 323 -8.79 -16.12 15.85
N VAL A 324 -7.93 -16.24 14.85
CA VAL A 324 -6.59 -15.62 14.81
C VAL A 324 -6.46 -14.74 13.59
N LEU A 325 -5.84 -13.58 13.77
CA LEU A 325 -5.47 -12.70 12.68
C LEU A 325 -4.24 -13.27 11.98
N VAL A 326 -4.25 -13.22 10.65
CA VAL A 326 -3.11 -13.61 9.81
C VAL A 326 -2.42 -12.34 9.34
N ASP A 327 -1.13 -12.19 9.65
CA ASP A 327 -0.41 -10.97 9.29
C ASP A 327 -0.08 -10.89 7.79
N GLY A 328 0.40 -9.72 7.34
CA GLY A 328 0.66 -9.49 5.92
C GLY A 328 1.79 -10.36 5.35
N ASN A 329 2.80 -10.72 6.14
CA ASN A 329 3.85 -11.66 5.73
C ASN A 329 3.26 -13.06 5.51
N GLN A 330 2.45 -13.52 6.46
CA GLN A 330 1.77 -14.82 6.39
C GLN A 330 0.79 -14.86 5.20
N THR A 331 0.04 -13.78 5.01
CA THR A 331 -0.93 -13.65 3.92
C THR A 331 -0.22 -13.72 2.55
N CYS A 332 0.83 -12.93 2.35
CA CYS A 332 1.62 -12.94 1.12
C CYS A 332 2.24 -14.33 0.85
N MET A 333 2.75 -14.97 1.89
CA MET A 333 3.32 -16.31 1.82
C MET A 333 2.29 -17.36 1.40
N ILE A 334 1.06 -17.32 1.99
CA ILE A 334 -0.03 -18.24 1.64
C ILE A 334 -0.42 -18.07 0.17
N PHE A 335 -0.57 -16.85 -0.32
CA PHE A 335 -0.88 -16.58 -1.72
C PHE A 335 0.17 -17.18 -2.66
N LEU A 336 1.43 -16.87 -2.44
CA LEU A 336 2.52 -17.34 -3.30
C LEU A 336 2.69 -18.87 -3.23
N TYR A 337 2.57 -19.45 -2.04
CA TYR A 337 2.59 -20.90 -1.88
C TYR A 337 1.47 -21.56 -2.69
N TYR A 338 0.22 -21.07 -2.53
CA TYR A 338 -0.92 -21.61 -3.27
C TYR A 338 -0.74 -21.51 -4.79
N ILE A 339 -0.37 -20.33 -5.29
CA ILE A 339 -0.17 -20.11 -6.73
C ILE A 339 0.88 -21.06 -7.28
N ILE A 340 2.03 -21.15 -6.62
CA ILE A 340 3.15 -21.98 -7.06
C ILE A 340 2.78 -23.45 -7.04
N MET A 341 2.25 -23.95 -5.91
CA MET A 341 1.99 -25.38 -5.75
C MET A 341 0.88 -25.86 -6.67
N ASN A 342 -0.19 -25.08 -6.85
CA ASN A 342 -1.29 -25.50 -7.72
C ASN A 342 -0.96 -25.33 -9.21
N ARG A 343 -0.25 -24.28 -9.62
CA ARG A 343 0.27 -24.18 -10.99
C ARG A 343 1.23 -25.35 -11.31
N LYS A 344 2.08 -25.73 -10.37
CA LYS A 344 2.99 -26.87 -10.51
C LYS A 344 2.22 -28.19 -10.64
N ALA A 345 1.24 -28.43 -9.78
CA ALA A 345 0.39 -29.64 -9.83
C ALA A 345 -0.39 -29.74 -11.15
N GLN A 346 -0.78 -28.63 -11.75
CA GLN A 346 -1.48 -28.56 -13.03
C GLN A 346 -0.54 -28.53 -14.25
N GLY A 347 0.79 -28.56 -14.07
CA GLY A 347 1.76 -28.46 -15.16
C GLY A 347 1.78 -27.08 -15.85
N LYS A 348 1.32 -26.03 -15.17
CA LYS A 348 1.20 -24.66 -15.71
C LYS A 348 2.39 -23.77 -15.36
N MET A 349 3.33 -24.24 -14.54
CA MET A 349 4.55 -23.49 -14.25
C MET A 349 5.43 -23.38 -15.49
N GLN A 350 5.94 -22.18 -15.75
CA GLN A 350 6.83 -21.91 -16.87
C GLN A 350 8.26 -21.60 -16.36
N PRO A 351 9.31 -21.92 -17.12
CA PRO A 351 10.69 -21.63 -16.72
C PRO A 351 10.98 -20.13 -16.55
N ASN A 352 10.17 -19.27 -17.13
CA ASN A 352 10.28 -17.81 -17.05
C ASN A 352 9.32 -17.17 -16.04
N ASP A 353 8.62 -17.96 -15.21
CA ASP A 353 7.79 -17.43 -14.12
C ASP A 353 8.67 -16.78 -13.05
N PHE A 354 8.22 -15.64 -12.55
CA PHE A 354 8.88 -14.95 -11.45
C PHE A 354 7.91 -14.36 -10.44
N ILE A 355 8.42 -14.18 -9.22
CA ILE A 355 7.73 -13.52 -8.12
C ILE A 355 8.56 -12.34 -7.60
N VAL A 356 7.89 -11.41 -6.88
CA VAL A 356 8.56 -10.25 -6.29
C VAL A 356 8.10 -10.06 -4.84
N LYS A 357 9.04 -9.74 -3.95
CA LYS A 357 8.74 -9.27 -2.59
C LYS A 357 9.53 -8.00 -2.27
N THR A 358 9.09 -7.27 -1.23
CA THR A 358 9.92 -6.17 -0.74
C THR A 358 11.03 -6.68 0.18
N ILE A 359 12.10 -5.88 0.32
CA ILE A 359 13.25 -6.20 1.19
C ILE A 359 12.87 -6.41 2.66
N VAL A 360 11.73 -5.90 3.12
CA VAL A 360 11.25 -6.05 4.49
C VAL A 360 10.20 -7.16 4.66
N THR A 361 9.72 -7.73 3.56
CA THR A 361 8.82 -8.89 3.57
C THR A 361 9.61 -10.16 3.93
N THR A 362 8.93 -11.16 4.47
CA THR A 362 9.54 -12.39 5.04
C THR A 362 10.45 -13.13 4.07
N GLU A 363 11.56 -13.66 4.59
CA GLU A 363 12.50 -14.52 3.84
C GLU A 363 11.95 -15.94 3.58
N LEU A 364 10.82 -16.32 4.18
CA LEU A 364 10.15 -17.57 3.83
C LEU A 364 9.70 -17.62 2.38
N ILE A 365 9.35 -16.48 1.79
CA ILE A 365 9.02 -16.38 0.35
C ILE A 365 10.23 -16.78 -0.49
N LYS A 366 11.44 -16.36 -0.08
CA LYS A 366 12.69 -16.79 -0.74
C LYS A 366 12.90 -18.30 -0.60
N ALA A 367 12.66 -18.87 0.58
CA ALA A 367 12.76 -20.31 0.79
C ALA A 367 11.79 -21.11 -0.10
N ILE A 368 10.55 -20.60 -0.26
CA ILE A 368 9.55 -21.19 -1.17
C ILE A 368 10.05 -21.11 -2.63
N ALA A 369 10.53 -19.94 -3.06
CA ALA A 369 11.03 -19.73 -4.41
C ALA A 369 12.22 -20.65 -4.73
N ASP A 370 13.22 -20.67 -3.86
CA ASP A 370 14.44 -21.48 -4.02
C ASP A 370 14.11 -22.98 -4.13
N LYS A 371 13.27 -23.52 -3.23
CA LYS A 371 12.87 -24.93 -3.23
C LYS A 371 12.07 -25.32 -4.48
N ASN A 372 11.33 -24.38 -5.06
CA ASN A 372 10.52 -24.61 -6.26
C ASN A 372 11.19 -24.12 -7.56
N HIS A 373 12.45 -23.65 -7.49
CA HIS A 373 13.23 -23.16 -8.63
C HIS A 373 12.56 -22.01 -9.39
N ILE A 374 11.95 -21.09 -8.66
CA ILE A 374 11.27 -19.92 -9.23
C ILE A 374 12.16 -18.70 -9.05
N LYS A 375 12.30 -17.92 -10.10
CA LYS A 375 13.02 -16.66 -10.05
C LYS A 375 12.30 -15.68 -9.12
N MET A 376 13.03 -15.09 -8.18
CA MET A 376 12.51 -14.09 -7.26
C MET A 376 13.35 -12.83 -7.34
N PHE A 377 12.69 -11.68 -7.27
CA PHE A 377 13.32 -10.38 -7.12
C PHE A 377 12.97 -9.77 -5.77
N ASP A 378 13.93 -9.09 -5.17
CA ASP A 378 13.74 -8.17 -4.04
C ASP A 378 13.66 -6.73 -4.56
N CYS A 379 12.83 -5.90 -3.93
CA CYS A 379 12.76 -4.48 -4.23
C CYS A 379 12.52 -3.63 -2.97
N TYR A 380 12.64 -2.32 -3.09
CA TYR A 380 12.29 -1.40 -2.00
C TYR A 380 10.83 -1.52 -1.59
N THR A 381 10.50 -1.03 -0.39
CA THR A 381 9.12 -0.91 0.09
C THR A 381 8.31 0.06 -0.78
N GLY A 382 7.07 -0.32 -1.05
CA GLY A 382 6.15 0.39 -1.92
C GLY A 382 5.92 -0.35 -3.23
N PHE A 383 4.65 -0.60 -3.53
CA PHE A 383 4.26 -1.47 -4.65
C PHE A 383 4.76 -0.95 -6.02
N LYS A 384 5.00 0.34 -6.15
CA LYS A 384 5.61 0.95 -7.34
C LYS A 384 6.93 0.29 -7.77
N TRP A 385 7.69 -0.25 -6.81
CA TRP A 385 8.94 -0.96 -7.09
C TRP A 385 8.68 -2.37 -7.62
N ILE A 386 7.64 -3.05 -7.10
CA ILE A 386 7.16 -4.32 -7.67
C ILE A 386 6.68 -4.07 -9.11
N ALA A 387 5.85 -3.05 -9.32
CA ALA A 387 5.34 -2.67 -10.64
C ALA A 387 6.46 -2.33 -11.63
N ARG A 388 7.51 -1.65 -11.16
CA ARG A 388 8.72 -1.38 -11.97
C ARG A 388 9.40 -2.67 -12.46
N LEU A 389 9.57 -3.65 -11.57
CA LEU A 389 10.17 -4.94 -11.95
C LEU A 389 9.28 -5.71 -12.92
N ILE A 390 7.95 -5.64 -12.75
CA ILE A 390 7.00 -6.20 -13.72
C ILE A 390 7.23 -5.55 -15.10
N ARG A 391 7.24 -4.21 -15.17
CA ARG A 391 7.45 -3.45 -16.43
C ARG A 391 8.78 -3.79 -17.11
N LEU A 392 9.87 -3.88 -16.36
CA LEU A 392 11.21 -4.19 -16.91
C LEU A 392 11.30 -5.60 -17.51
N ASN A 393 10.45 -6.50 -17.07
CA ASN A 393 10.44 -7.90 -17.48
C ASN A 393 9.29 -8.23 -18.46
N GLU A 394 8.45 -7.27 -18.84
CA GLU A 394 7.39 -7.48 -19.84
C GLU A 394 7.95 -8.10 -21.13
N GLY A 395 7.28 -9.15 -21.61
CA GLY A 395 7.68 -9.89 -22.81
C GLY A 395 8.92 -10.79 -22.66
N LYS A 396 9.57 -10.81 -21.48
CA LYS A 396 10.75 -11.63 -21.18
C LYS A 396 10.46 -12.67 -20.12
N LEU A 397 9.89 -12.25 -19.01
CA LEU A 397 9.49 -13.08 -17.88
C LEU A 397 8.00 -12.91 -17.61
N GLN A 398 7.40 -13.89 -16.93
CA GLN A 398 6.00 -13.87 -16.55
C GLN A 398 5.86 -13.69 -15.04
N TYR A 399 5.31 -12.54 -14.64
CA TYR A 399 4.97 -12.29 -13.25
C TYR A 399 3.76 -13.11 -12.82
N ILE A 400 3.91 -13.90 -11.76
CA ILE A 400 2.84 -14.76 -11.24
C ILE A 400 2.29 -14.31 -9.90
N GLY A 401 3.02 -13.46 -9.18
CA GLY A 401 2.55 -12.87 -7.93
C GLY A 401 3.65 -12.21 -7.12
N GLY A 402 3.23 -11.36 -6.20
CA GLY A 402 4.11 -10.70 -5.26
C GLY A 402 3.36 -9.74 -4.34
N GLY A 403 4.02 -9.33 -3.28
CA GLY A 403 3.37 -8.48 -2.30
C GLY A 403 4.29 -7.91 -1.24
N GLU A 404 3.63 -7.26 -0.29
CA GLU A 404 4.26 -6.53 0.80
C GLU A 404 3.80 -7.09 2.14
N GLU A 405 4.65 -6.97 3.17
CA GLU A 405 4.30 -7.28 4.56
C GLU A 405 3.12 -6.46 5.08
N SER A 406 2.83 -5.35 4.43
CA SER A 406 1.73 -4.42 4.76
C SER A 406 0.41 -4.79 4.07
N TYR A 407 0.12 -6.09 3.92
CA TYR A 407 -1.16 -6.63 3.45
C TYR A 407 -1.50 -6.36 1.98
N GLY A 408 -0.56 -5.88 1.19
CA GLY A 408 -0.72 -5.66 -0.24
C GLY A 408 -0.25 -6.84 -1.07
N PHE A 409 -1.07 -7.30 -2.03
CA PHE A 409 -0.76 -8.41 -2.93
C PHE A 409 -1.31 -8.15 -4.33
N LEU A 410 -0.64 -8.69 -5.34
CA LEU A 410 -1.11 -8.75 -6.72
C LEU A 410 -0.76 -10.11 -7.32
N ALA A 411 -1.75 -10.78 -7.89
CA ALA A 411 -1.58 -11.96 -8.74
C ALA A 411 -1.61 -11.53 -10.22
N GLU A 412 -0.64 -12.01 -11.00
CA GLU A 412 -0.45 -11.61 -12.41
C GLU A 412 -0.27 -10.09 -12.61
N ASP A 413 -0.22 -9.62 -13.84
CA ASP A 413 0.22 -8.26 -14.17
C ASP A 413 -0.85 -7.41 -14.88
N PHE A 414 -2.11 -7.76 -14.71
CA PHE A 414 -3.23 -7.07 -15.36
C PHE A 414 -3.45 -5.63 -14.89
N CYS A 415 -3.08 -5.32 -13.66
CA CYS A 415 -2.92 -3.97 -13.13
C CYS A 415 -1.50 -3.79 -12.55
N ARG A 416 -1.18 -2.61 -12.01
CA ARG A 416 0.18 -2.29 -11.53
C ARG A 416 0.19 -1.71 -10.12
N ASP A 417 -0.84 -2.04 -9.36
CA ASP A 417 -0.89 -1.78 -7.92
C ASP A 417 -1.48 -3.00 -7.21
N LYS A 418 -1.36 -3.03 -5.89
CA LYS A 418 -1.97 -4.03 -5.02
C LYS A 418 -3.46 -4.12 -5.29
N ASP A 419 -4.01 -5.32 -5.25
CA ASP A 419 -5.40 -5.54 -5.58
C ASP A 419 -6.12 -6.40 -4.55
N ALA A 420 -6.92 -5.75 -3.68
CA ALA A 420 -7.73 -6.46 -2.71
C ALA A 420 -8.94 -7.16 -3.34
N VAL A 421 -9.40 -6.77 -4.54
CA VAL A 421 -10.54 -7.44 -5.20
C VAL A 421 -10.14 -8.84 -5.62
N SER A 422 -9.04 -8.96 -6.36
CA SER A 422 -8.50 -10.27 -6.75
C SER A 422 -7.97 -11.05 -5.54
N ALA A 423 -7.32 -10.38 -4.59
CA ALA A 423 -6.78 -11.02 -3.39
C ALA A 423 -7.88 -11.62 -2.51
N CYS A 424 -9.01 -10.95 -2.28
CA CYS A 424 -10.15 -11.52 -1.54
C CYS A 424 -10.72 -12.75 -2.26
N SER A 425 -10.89 -12.69 -3.58
CA SER A 425 -11.42 -13.81 -4.35
C SER A 425 -10.47 -15.01 -4.35
N LEU A 426 -9.18 -14.76 -4.54
CA LEU A 426 -8.15 -15.80 -4.46
C LEU A 426 -8.03 -16.39 -3.06
N LEU A 427 -8.15 -15.57 -2.02
CA LEU A 427 -8.13 -16.03 -0.63
C LEU A 427 -9.31 -16.94 -0.30
N ALA A 428 -10.50 -16.62 -0.80
CA ALA A 428 -11.68 -17.48 -0.69
C ALA A 428 -11.47 -18.81 -1.44
N GLU A 429 -10.84 -18.79 -2.62
CA GLU A 429 -10.44 -20.01 -3.35
C GLU A 429 -9.44 -20.85 -2.56
N ILE A 430 -8.44 -20.23 -1.94
CA ILE A 430 -7.46 -20.93 -1.10
C ILE A 430 -8.15 -21.59 0.10
N CYS A 431 -9.11 -20.90 0.70
CA CYS A 431 -9.90 -21.46 1.79
C CYS A 431 -10.75 -22.66 1.32
N ALA A 432 -11.39 -22.55 0.15
CA ALA A 432 -12.15 -23.65 -0.46
C ALA A 432 -11.24 -24.84 -0.81
N TRP A 433 -10.09 -24.57 -1.40
CA TRP A 433 -9.07 -25.59 -1.71
C TRP A 433 -8.54 -26.31 -0.47
N ALA A 434 -8.29 -25.59 0.62
CA ALA A 434 -7.89 -26.19 1.89
C ALA A 434 -9.01 -27.06 2.47
N LYS A 435 -10.25 -26.55 2.52
CA LYS A 435 -11.43 -27.24 3.04
C LYS A 435 -11.75 -28.51 2.24
N ASP A 436 -11.55 -28.48 0.93
CA ASP A 436 -11.71 -29.65 0.04
C ASP A 436 -10.74 -30.78 0.37
N GLN A 437 -9.61 -30.47 1.00
CA GLN A 437 -8.63 -31.43 1.50
C GLN A 437 -8.82 -31.76 2.99
N GLY A 438 -9.91 -31.30 3.61
CA GLY A 438 -10.18 -31.47 5.04
C GLY A 438 -9.26 -30.61 5.94
N LYS A 439 -8.73 -29.50 5.42
CA LYS A 439 -7.83 -28.57 6.09
C LYS A 439 -8.48 -27.20 6.27
N THR A 440 -7.98 -26.43 7.21
CA THR A 440 -8.25 -25.01 7.38
C THR A 440 -7.09 -24.18 6.77
N LEU A 441 -7.28 -22.85 6.64
CA LEU A 441 -6.17 -21.94 6.27
C LEU A 441 -5.04 -21.96 7.31
N TYR A 442 -5.37 -22.18 8.57
CA TYR A 442 -4.39 -22.35 9.64
C TYR A 442 -3.54 -23.61 9.42
N ASP A 443 -4.15 -24.73 9.00
CA ASP A 443 -3.43 -25.95 8.68
C ASP A 443 -2.48 -25.74 7.48
N VAL A 444 -2.91 -24.98 6.46
CA VAL A 444 -2.04 -24.61 5.32
C VAL A 444 -0.85 -23.79 5.80
N LEU A 445 -1.04 -22.86 6.72
CA LEU A 445 0.04 -22.07 7.31
C LEU A 445 1.01 -22.97 8.09
N MET A 446 0.50 -23.94 8.85
CA MET A 446 1.33 -24.92 9.58
C MET A 446 2.13 -25.82 8.61
N ASP A 447 1.52 -26.26 7.52
CA ASP A 447 2.22 -27.05 6.49
C ASP A 447 3.37 -26.25 5.87
N ILE A 448 3.16 -24.96 5.57
CA ILE A 448 4.23 -24.11 5.04
C ILE A 448 5.37 -23.98 6.05
N TYR A 449 5.08 -23.75 7.33
CA TYR A 449 6.10 -23.65 8.36
C TYR A 449 6.87 -24.96 8.58
N LEU A 450 6.20 -26.11 8.50
CA LEU A 450 6.84 -27.42 8.60
C LEU A 450 7.74 -27.73 7.40
N GLU A 451 7.36 -27.23 6.23
CA GLU A 451 8.10 -27.51 4.98
C GLU A 451 9.26 -26.55 4.73
N TYR A 452 9.09 -25.27 5.08
CA TYR A 452 10.05 -24.19 4.74
C TYR A 452 10.72 -23.56 5.97
N GLY A 453 10.30 -23.92 7.16
CA GLY A 453 10.75 -23.34 8.43
C GLY A 453 9.80 -22.30 8.99
N LEU A 454 9.89 -22.03 10.30
CA LEU A 454 9.12 -20.99 10.97
C LEU A 454 9.89 -19.66 10.93
N ALA A 455 9.21 -18.59 10.52
CA ALA A 455 9.67 -17.23 10.73
C ALA A 455 8.60 -16.43 11.48
N VAL A 456 9.03 -15.68 12.49
CA VAL A 456 8.17 -14.77 13.24
C VAL A 456 8.65 -13.35 12.99
N ASN A 457 7.71 -12.50 12.59
CA ASN A 457 7.98 -11.12 12.19
C ASN A 457 7.41 -10.14 13.22
N LYS A 458 8.13 -9.04 13.48
CA LYS A 458 7.65 -7.93 14.31
C LYS A 458 8.15 -6.61 13.77
N THR A 459 7.23 -5.67 13.58
CA THR A 459 7.56 -4.28 13.24
C THR A 459 7.50 -3.41 14.48
N ILE A 460 8.57 -2.66 14.73
CA ILE A 460 8.68 -1.73 15.86
C ILE A 460 8.75 -0.31 15.29
N ASN A 461 7.87 0.55 15.79
CA ASN A 461 7.86 1.96 15.43
C ASN A 461 8.41 2.78 16.58
N VAL A 462 9.53 3.46 16.39
CA VAL A 462 10.10 4.41 17.35
C VAL A 462 9.74 5.82 16.87
N VAL A 463 8.85 6.48 17.59
CA VAL A 463 8.39 7.84 17.28
C VAL A 463 9.22 8.83 18.11
N LYS A 464 9.81 9.81 17.45
CA LYS A 464 10.60 10.89 18.05
C LYS A 464 9.97 12.23 17.65
N PRO A 465 9.06 12.81 18.45
CA PRO A 465 8.29 13.98 18.02
C PRO A 465 9.17 15.24 17.87
N GLY A 466 8.80 16.07 16.92
CA GLY A 466 9.40 17.39 16.67
C GLY A 466 10.69 17.37 15.86
N LYS A 467 11.27 18.56 15.66
CA LYS A 467 12.49 18.75 14.86
C LYS A 467 13.69 18.01 15.47
N THR A 468 13.86 18.10 16.78
CA THR A 468 14.92 17.38 17.53
C THR A 468 14.82 15.86 17.29
N GLY A 469 13.60 15.31 17.23
CA GLY A 469 13.39 13.90 16.97
C GLY A 469 13.82 13.47 15.56
N ALA A 470 13.63 14.31 14.55
CA ALA A 470 14.13 14.04 13.20
C ALA A 470 15.67 14.02 13.15
N ASP A 471 16.32 14.95 13.87
CA ASP A 471 17.79 14.99 13.98
C ASP A 471 18.33 13.77 14.75
N GLU A 472 17.63 13.32 15.80
CA GLU A 472 17.98 12.09 16.55
C GLU A 472 17.88 10.85 15.65
N ILE A 473 16.81 10.72 14.83
CA ILE A 473 16.65 9.60 13.88
C ILE A 473 17.77 9.60 12.85
N LYS A 474 18.13 10.77 12.32
CA LYS A 474 19.25 10.92 11.39
C LYS A 474 20.57 10.48 12.02
N ALA A 475 20.86 10.97 13.23
CA ALA A 475 22.06 10.58 13.98
C ALA A 475 22.08 9.07 14.28
N MET A 476 20.93 8.46 14.59
CA MET A 476 20.82 7.01 14.79
C MET A 476 21.22 6.23 13.53
N MET A 477 20.73 6.63 12.35
CA MET A 477 21.09 5.98 11.09
C MET A 477 22.58 6.16 10.74
N GLU A 478 23.13 7.36 10.98
CA GLU A 478 24.57 7.64 10.79
C GLU A 478 25.43 6.77 11.73
N ASN A 479 25.00 6.64 12.99
CA ASN A 479 25.70 5.78 13.96
C ASN A 479 25.68 4.30 13.56
N PHE A 480 24.53 3.78 13.10
CA PHE A 480 24.44 2.38 12.62
C PHE A 480 25.32 2.13 11.38
N ARG A 481 25.53 3.14 10.52
CA ARG A 481 26.45 3.02 9.37
C ARG A 481 27.92 3.06 9.80
N ALA A 482 28.25 3.96 10.73
CA ALA A 482 29.62 4.11 11.23
C ALA A 482 30.05 2.93 12.10
N HIS A 483 29.13 2.38 12.89
CA HIS A 483 29.38 1.30 13.86
C HIS A 483 28.44 0.13 13.58
N ARG A 484 28.70 -0.58 12.47
CA ARG A 484 27.91 -1.76 12.08
C ARG A 484 27.99 -2.81 13.19
N PRO A 485 26.86 -3.37 13.65
CA PRO A 485 26.89 -4.41 14.66
C PRO A 485 27.58 -5.66 14.10
N ALA A 486 28.58 -6.17 14.83
CA ALA A 486 29.22 -7.45 14.51
C ALA A 486 28.37 -8.65 14.99
N GLU A 487 27.48 -8.39 15.96
CA GLU A 487 26.61 -9.36 16.61
C GLU A 487 25.26 -8.72 16.96
N ILE A 488 24.18 -9.47 16.84
CA ILE A 488 22.83 -9.08 17.27
C ILE A 488 22.26 -10.25 18.09
N ALA A 489 21.87 -9.96 19.34
CA ALA A 489 21.31 -10.92 20.28
C ALA A 489 22.12 -12.24 20.41
N GLY A 490 23.44 -12.15 20.47
CA GLY A 490 24.34 -13.30 20.61
C GLY A 490 24.63 -14.06 19.32
N SER A 491 24.12 -13.59 18.17
CA SER A 491 24.37 -14.19 16.86
C SER A 491 25.20 -13.26 15.98
N ARG A 492 26.26 -13.81 15.36
CA ARG A 492 27.17 -13.07 14.49
C ARG A 492 26.44 -12.53 13.26
N VAL A 493 26.67 -11.27 12.91
CA VAL A 493 26.20 -10.67 11.65
C VAL A 493 27.07 -11.20 10.50
N VAL A 494 26.45 -11.84 9.54
CA VAL A 494 27.13 -12.44 8.37
C VAL A 494 26.99 -11.61 7.10
N CYS A 495 25.97 -10.73 7.05
CA CYS A 495 25.77 -9.83 5.92
C CYS A 495 25.14 -8.52 6.40
N THR A 496 25.65 -7.40 5.89
CA THR A 496 25.04 -6.07 6.05
C THR A 496 24.78 -5.48 4.68
N LYS A 497 23.53 -5.03 4.42
CA LYS A 497 23.18 -4.28 3.22
C LYS A 497 22.91 -2.82 3.58
N ASP A 498 23.65 -1.92 2.95
CA ASP A 498 23.45 -0.47 3.04
C ASP A 498 22.93 0.05 1.70
N TYR A 499 21.65 0.33 1.64
CA TYR A 499 20.97 0.79 0.43
C TYR A 499 21.25 2.28 0.11
N GLU A 500 21.76 3.05 1.08
CA GLU A 500 22.26 4.41 0.83
C GLU A 500 23.63 4.39 0.11
N ALA A 501 24.45 3.41 0.46
CA ALA A 501 25.73 3.17 -0.21
C ALA A 501 25.60 2.30 -1.47
N LEU A 502 24.44 1.62 -1.68
CA LEU A 502 24.19 0.59 -2.69
C LEU A 502 25.22 -0.56 -2.59
N LYS A 503 25.54 -0.97 -1.38
CA LYS A 503 26.56 -1.99 -1.09
C LYS A 503 26.07 -3.05 -0.12
N GLU A 504 26.59 -4.24 -0.32
CA GLU A 504 26.52 -5.37 0.60
C GLU A 504 27.92 -5.64 1.17
N PHE A 505 27.98 -6.00 2.43
CA PHE A 505 29.21 -6.28 3.18
C PHE A 505 29.10 -7.65 3.84
N ASP A 506 30.04 -8.52 3.58
CA ASP A 506 30.17 -9.81 4.26
C ASP A 506 30.76 -9.64 5.66
N ALA A 507 30.78 -10.73 6.43
CA ALA A 507 31.29 -10.74 7.81
C ALA A 507 32.79 -10.38 7.94
N ASP A 508 33.57 -10.55 6.89
CA ASP A 508 34.99 -10.19 6.80
C ASP A 508 35.22 -8.76 6.27
N GLY A 509 34.12 -8.04 5.94
CA GLY A 509 34.17 -6.69 5.40
C GLY A 509 34.32 -6.61 3.88
N THR A 510 34.29 -7.75 3.16
CA THR A 510 34.28 -7.75 1.70
C THR A 510 33.05 -7.03 1.16
N GLU A 511 33.27 -6.11 0.22
CA GLU A 511 32.20 -5.28 -0.37
C GLU A 511 31.73 -5.85 -1.72
N LYS A 512 30.41 -5.80 -1.92
CA LYS A 512 29.76 -6.10 -3.19
C LYS A 512 28.75 -5.00 -3.51
N VAL A 513 28.65 -4.61 -4.77
CA VAL A 513 27.61 -3.66 -5.24
C VAL A 513 26.28 -4.40 -5.35
N LEU A 514 25.21 -3.78 -4.84
CA LEU A 514 23.85 -4.28 -5.01
C LEU A 514 23.43 -4.23 -6.48
N ASP A 515 22.56 -5.15 -6.90
CA ASP A 515 22.10 -5.20 -8.29
C ASP A 515 21.35 -3.89 -8.65
N PRO A 516 21.81 -3.12 -9.65
CA PRO A 516 21.17 -1.88 -10.05
C PRO A 516 19.81 -2.08 -10.72
N VAL A 517 19.47 -3.32 -11.13
CA VAL A 517 18.14 -3.63 -11.66
C VAL A 517 17.13 -3.68 -10.51
N ASP A 518 17.49 -4.31 -9.41
CA ASP A 518 16.63 -4.41 -8.22
C ASP A 518 16.64 -3.09 -7.42
N PHE A 519 17.79 -2.42 -7.35
CA PHE A 519 18.04 -1.24 -6.53
C PHE A 519 18.62 -0.09 -7.38
N PRO A 520 17.78 0.61 -8.18
CA PRO A 520 18.24 1.59 -9.16
C PRO A 520 18.66 2.94 -8.56
N GLU A 521 18.27 3.21 -7.32
CA GLU A 521 18.54 4.48 -6.62
C GLU A 521 18.86 4.23 -5.16
N LYS A 522 19.43 5.24 -4.50
CA LYS A 522 19.72 5.20 -3.08
C LYS A 522 18.45 5.21 -2.23
N SER A 523 18.47 4.45 -1.13
CA SER A 523 17.41 4.44 -0.15
C SER A 523 17.99 4.40 1.26
N ASN A 524 17.46 5.22 2.17
CA ASN A 524 17.94 5.27 3.55
C ASN A 524 17.46 4.04 4.35
N VAL A 525 17.96 2.86 3.98
CA VAL A 525 17.67 1.58 4.63
C VAL A 525 18.97 0.85 4.95
N LEU A 526 18.98 0.19 6.10
CA LEU A 526 20.03 -0.77 6.49
C LEU A 526 19.38 -2.13 6.76
N GLN A 527 20.06 -3.21 6.40
CA GLN A 527 19.68 -4.57 6.77
C GLN A 527 20.88 -5.33 7.33
N TRP A 528 20.62 -6.14 8.36
CA TRP A 528 21.56 -7.08 8.93
C TRP A 528 20.98 -8.48 8.90
N TYR A 529 21.81 -9.43 8.51
CA TYR A 529 21.51 -10.86 8.52
C TYR A 529 22.51 -11.56 9.44
N THR A 530 22.00 -12.36 10.36
CA THR A 530 22.83 -13.09 11.30
C THR A 530 22.96 -14.57 10.91
N GLU A 531 23.96 -15.25 11.49
CA GLU A 531 24.26 -16.65 11.25
C GLU A 531 23.07 -17.59 11.58
N ASP A 532 22.28 -17.25 12.59
CA ASP A 532 21.08 -18.00 12.98
C ASP A 532 19.83 -17.66 12.14
N GLY A 533 20.00 -16.82 11.10
CA GLY A 533 18.97 -16.43 10.16
C GLY A 533 18.04 -15.33 10.64
N THR A 534 18.39 -14.61 11.72
CA THR A 534 17.68 -13.38 12.10
C THR A 534 17.96 -12.29 11.06
N LYS A 535 16.92 -11.58 10.64
CA LYS A 535 16.99 -10.42 9.75
C LYS A 535 16.46 -9.19 10.47
N VAL A 536 17.20 -8.11 10.43
CA VAL A 536 16.74 -6.80 10.93
C VAL A 536 16.85 -5.79 9.81
N SER A 537 15.76 -5.07 9.52
CA SER A 537 15.76 -3.96 8.57
C SER A 537 15.40 -2.67 9.29
N VAL A 538 16.14 -1.61 9.05
CA VAL A 538 15.94 -0.31 9.69
C VAL A 538 15.68 0.75 8.64
N ARG A 539 14.57 1.47 8.79
CA ARG A 539 14.12 2.48 7.81
C ARG A 539 13.47 3.67 8.51
N PRO A 540 14.01 4.88 8.39
CA PRO A 540 13.30 6.08 8.82
C PRO A 540 12.12 6.38 7.89
N SER A 541 11.07 6.98 8.42
CA SER A 541 9.95 7.48 7.63
C SER A 541 10.37 8.75 6.86
N GLY A 542 9.98 8.85 5.60
CA GLY A 542 10.20 10.06 4.81
C GLY A 542 9.27 11.22 5.14
N THR A 543 8.14 10.96 5.82
CA THR A 543 7.07 11.94 6.02
C THR A 543 6.81 12.26 7.50
N GLU A 544 7.27 11.44 8.41
CA GLU A 544 7.00 11.55 9.84
C GLU A 544 8.28 11.33 10.65
N PRO A 545 8.45 11.96 11.82
CA PRO A 545 9.61 11.76 12.68
C PRO A 545 9.53 10.41 13.41
N LYS A 546 9.60 9.32 12.65
CA LYS A 546 9.62 7.94 13.14
C LYS A 546 10.61 7.10 12.38
N ILE A 547 11.15 6.08 13.04
CA ILE A 547 11.99 5.06 12.45
C ILE A 547 11.36 3.69 12.71
N LYS A 548 11.36 2.83 11.69
CA LYS A 548 10.81 1.49 11.74
C LYS A 548 11.93 0.47 11.76
N PHE A 549 11.77 -0.52 12.64
CA PHE A 549 12.59 -1.73 12.66
C PHE A 549 11.70 -2.91 12.31
N TYR A 550 12.05 -3.62 11.25
CA TYR A 550 11.41 -4.86 10.83
C TYR A 550 12.32 -6.00 11.26
N ILE A 551 11.88 -6.80 12.21
CA ILE A 551 12.64 -7.90 12.78
C ILE A 551 11.97 -9.20 12.36
N GLU A 552 12.73 -10.09 11.75
CA GLU A 552 12.36 -11.47 11.48
C GLU A 552 13.32 -12.39 12.19
N VAL A 553 12.79 -13.35 12.95
CA VAL A 553 13.58 -14.40 13.58
C VAL A 553 13.11 -15.77 13.11
N LYS A 554 14.04 -16.69 12.93
CA LYS A 554 13.71 -18.08 12.64
C LYS A 554 13.43 -18.85 13.94
N GLY A 555 12.31 -19.55 13.95
CA GLY A 555 11.94 -20.49 15.00
C GLY A 555 12.18 -21.94 14.57
N GLN A 556 12.16 -22.86 15.55
CA GLN A 556 12.21 -24.30 15.28
C GLN A 556 10.84 -24.91 15.55
N MET A 557 10.29 -25.60 14.56
CA MET A 557 9.00 -26.27 14.63
C MET A 557 9.09 -27.65 14.01
N HIS A 558 8.76 -28.69 14.78
CA HIS A 558 8.81 -30.08 14.33
C HIS A 558 7.41 -30.70 14.14
N CYS A 559 6.38 -30.03 14.63
CA CYS A 559 4.98 -30.43 14.46
C CYS A 559 4.07 -29.19 14.62
N ALA A 560 2.85 -29.24 14.05
CA ALA A 560 1.88 -28.14 14.15
C ALA A 560 1.54 -27.78 15.62
N LYS A 561 1.42 -28.78 16.50
CA LYS A 561 1.16 -28.57 17.94
C LYS A 561 2.30 -27.83 18.67
N CYS A 562 3.51 -27.83 18.10
CA CYS A 562 4.66 -27.11 18.68
C CYS A 562 4.60 -25.60 18.39
N TYR A 563 3.77 -25.15 17.45
CA TYR A 563 3.72 -23.77 16.99
C TYR A 563 3.57 -22.73 18.09
N PRO A 564 2.63 -22.85 19.06
CA PRO A 564 2.48 -21.85 20.13
C PRO A 564 3.75 -21.66 20.95
N GLY A 565 4.44 -22.75 21.29
CA GLY A 565 5.72 -22.68 22.02
C GLY A 565 6.83 -22.06 21.19
N ALA A 566 6.96 -22.48 19.92
CA ALA A 566 7.97 -21.95 19.00
C ALA A 566 7.79 -20.44 18.73
N VAL A 567 6.53 -19.94 18.74
CA VAL A 567 6.26 -18.51 18.65
C VAL A 567 6.69 -17.77 19.90
N VAL A 568 6.49 -18.35 21.10
CA VAL A 568 6.96 -17.75 22.37
C VAL A 568 8.47 -17.64 22.36
N ASP A 569 9.20 -18.70 22.01
CA ASP A 569 10.66 -18.70 21.94
C ASP A 569 11.16 -17.65 20.92
N ALA A 570 10.49 -17.54 19.79
CA ALA A 570 10.81 -16.53 18.77
C ALA A 570 10.53 -15.09 19.24
N GLN A 571 9.48 -14.87 20.01
CA GLN A 571 9.17 -13.57 20.62
C GLN A 571 10.23 -13.15 21.66
N GLU A 572 10.67 -14.08 22.50
CA GLU A 572 11.77 -13.83 23.45
C GLU A 572 13.05 -13.44 22.71
N LYS A 573 13.34 -14.10 21.58
CA LYS A 573 14.47 -13.75 20.73
C LYS A 573 14.30 -12.37 20.09
N ILE A 574 13.11 -11.99 19.62
CA ILE A 574 12.83 -10.64 19.12
C ILE A 574 13.09 -9.60 20.22
N GLU A 575 12.70 -9.85 21.45
CA GLU A 575 13.00 -8.95 22.58
C GLU A 575 14.51 -8.84 22.86
N ALA A 576 15.25 -9.95 22.71
CA ALA A 576 16.71 -9.91 22.83
C ALA A 576 17.34 -9.07 21.70
N VAL A 577 16.83 -9.17 20.47
CA VAL A 577 17.22 -8.33 19.33
C VAL A 577 16.96 -6.85 19.64
N GLN A 578 15.77 -6.52 20.18
CA GLN A 578 15.43 -5.15 20.56
C GLN A 578 16.43 -4.60 21.57
N ARG A 579 16.69 -5.34 22.66
CA ARG A 579 17.68 -4.94 23.69
C ARG A 579 19.07 -4.75 23.10
N SER A 580 19.49 -5.62 22.20
CA SER A 580 20.80 -5.55 21.52
C SER A 580 20.95 -4.29 20.66
N LEU A 581 19.85 -3.75 20.13
CA LEU A 581 19.82 -2.55 19.31
C LEU A 581 19.48 -1.27 20.11
N GLY A 582 19.26 -1.39 21.42
CA GLY A 582 18.92 -0.26 22.29
C GLY A 582 17.47 0.25 22.10
N LEU A 583 16.53 -0.63 21.75
CA LEU A 583 15.10 -0.34 21.50
C LEU A 583 14.24 -0.63 22.72
#